data_cec912de9fd2abe7f62176f35ca5832c
#
_entry.id   cec912de9fd2abe7f62176f35ca5832c
#
_cell.length_a   1.000
_cell.length_b   1.000
_cell.length_c   1.000
_cell.angle_alpha   90.00
_cell.angle_beta   90.00
_cell.angle_gamma   90.00
#
_symmetry.space_group_name_H-M   'P 1'
#
loop_
_entity.id
_entity.type
_entity.pdbx_description
1 polymer ?
#
loop_
_entity_poly.entity_id
_entity_poly.type
_entity_poly.pdbx_seq_one_letter_code
_entity_poly.pdbx_strand_id
1 'polypeptide(L)'
;RLFAPSIIVIEDADLIARQREDMHSACDEVMLNRLLNEMDGLRFDADIFVIMTTNRPQALEAALIQRPGRIDHAIEVPVPDAVCRGRLLRLYGGALAIEDNAFETLIARTEGVSAAFIKEVARRLAQQSIGAGHPGRVDAGDLEAVLEEMLSERDGLNLRLLGGAVDGD
;
A
#
# COMPACT_ATOMS: atom_id res chain seq x y z
N ARG A 1 -27.38 13.86 -13.13
CA ARG A 1 -26.74 15.01 -13.85
C ARG A 1 -26.27 16.13 -12.92
N LEU A 2 -26.58 16.15 -11.65
CA LEU A 2 -26.13 17.18 -10.71
C LEU A 2 -24.63 17.15 -10.42
N PHE A 3 -23.94 16.02 -10.68
CA PHE A 3 -22.53 15.80 -10.33
C PHE A 3 -21.63 15.44 -11.54
N ALA A 4 -22.09 15.54 -12.76
CA ALA A 4 -21.26 15.33 -13.94
C ALA A 4 -20.61 16.65 -14.41
N PRO A 5 -19.31 16.66 -14.78
CA PRO A 5 -18.36 15.54 -14.74
C PRO A 5 -17.90 15.20 -13.32
N SER A 6 -17.67 13.92 -12.99
CA SER A 6 -17.24 13.52 -11.67
C SER A 6 -16.29 12.32 -11.71
N ILE A 7 -15.42 12.23 -10.67
CA ILE A 7 -14.57 11.06 -10.41
C ILE A 7 -15.03 10.47 -9.09
N ILE A 8 -15.33 9.18 -9.10
CA ILE A 8 -15.70 8.41 -7.92
C ILE A 8 -14.51 7.52 -7.58
N VAL A 9 -14.00 7.63 -6.35
CA VAL A 9 -12.92 6.77 -5.86
C VAL A 9 -13.48 5.84 -4.80
N ILE A 10 -13.29 4.52 -5.00
CA ILE A 10 -13.70 3.48 -4.06
C ILE A 10 -12.42 2.76 -3.62
N GLU A 11 -12.00 3.03 -2.40
CA GLU A 11 -10.83 2.38 -1.83
C GLU A 11 -11.20 1.03 -1.22
N ASP A 12 -10.23 0.09 -1.24
CA ASP A 12 -10.37 -1.27 -0.68
C ASP A 12 -11.67 -1.98 -1.14
N ALA A 13 -11.94 -1.95 -2.44
CA ALA A 13 -13.15 -2.52 -3.03
C ALA A 13 -13.34 -4.02 -2.73
N ASP A 14 -12.26 -4.74 -2.38
CA ASP A 14 -12.30 -6.12 -1.92
C ASP A 14 -13.00 -6.30 -0.57
N LEU A 15 -13.10 -5.27 0.26
CA LEU A 15 -13.90 -5.32 1.49
C LEU A 15 -15.40 -5.45 1.19
N ILE A 16 -15.83 -4.92 0.03
CA ILE A 16 -17.21 -5.04 -0.45
C ILE A 16 -17.39 -6.37 -1.19
N ALA A 17 -16.29 -6.94 -1.74
CA ALA A 17 -16.27 -8.12 -2.62
C ALA A 17 -15.86 -9.41 -1.90
N ARG A 18 -15.95 -9.51 -0.57
CA ARG A 18 -15.57 -10.73 0.18
C ARG A 18 -16.23 -11.96 -0.40
N GLN A 19 -15.43 -13.02 -0.62
CA GLN A 19 -15.88 -14.27 -1.23
C GLN A 19 -16.99 -14.94 -0.41
N ARG A 20 -17.86 -15.66 -1.12
CA ARG A 20 -19.00 -16.42 -0.56
C ARG A 20 -18.64 -17.38 0.58
N GLU A 21 -17.39 -17.86 0.63
CA GLU A 21 -16.91 -18.84 1.62
C GLU A 21 -16.64 -18.23 3.00
N ASP A 22 -16.35 -16.92 3.06
CA ASP A 22 -16.10 -16.18 4.31
C ASP A 22 -17.29 -15.30 4.75
N MET A 23 -18.40 -15.33 4.01
CA MET A 23 -19.57 -14.49 4.28
C MET A 23 -20.45 -15.10 5.36
N HIS A 24 -20.33 -14.58 6.55
CA HIS A 24 -21.29 -14.84 7.64
C HIS A 24 -22.56 -13.98 7.56
N SER A 25 -22.71 -13.11 6.57
CA SER A 25 -23.95 -12.33 6.37
C SER A 25 -24.30 -12.17 4.88
N ALA A 26 -25.58 -12.36 4.56
CA ALA A 26 -26.19 -12.10 3.25
C ALA A 26 -26.10 -10.62 2.82
N CYS A 27 -25.64 -9.74 3.69
CA CYS A 27 -25.60 -8.28 3.47
C CYS A 27 -24.45 -7.85 2.54
N ASP A 28 -23.30 -8.51 2.62
CA ASP A 28 -22.09 -8.09 1.89
C ASP A 28 -22.18 -8.43 0.39
N GLU A 29 -22.77 -9.58 0.06
CA GLU A 29 -23.03 -9.98 -1.33
C GLU A 29 -24.04 -9.03 -2.01
N VAL A 30 -25.00 -8.54 -1.25
CA VAL A 30 -26.00 -7.58 -1.71
C VAL A 30 -25.36 -6.22 -2.03
N MET A 31 -24.40 -5.76 -1.23
CA MET A 31 -23.73 -4.47 -1.45
C MET A 31 -22.87 -4.47 -2.72
N LEU A 32 -22.06 -5.52 -2.96
CA LEU A 32 -21.26 -5.61 -4.17
C LEU A 32 -22.15 -5.69 -5.42
N ASN A 33 -23.16 -6.57 -5.40
CA ASN A 33 -24.09 -6.69 -6.52
C ASN A 33 -24.85 -5.38 -6.76
N ARG A 34 -25.18 -4.64 -5.71
CA ARG A 34 -25.83 -3.35 -5.85
C ARG A 34 -24.89 -2.32 -6.46
N LEU A 35 -23.65 -2.22 -5.98
CA LEU A 35 -22.63 -1.36 -6.59
C LEU A 35 -22.45 -1.66 -8.07
N LEU A 36 -22.28 -2.93 -8.41
CA LEU A 36 -22.08 -3.37 -9.79
C LEU A 36 -23.33 -3.08 -10.66
N ASN A 37 -24.53 -3.23 -10.12
CA ASN A 37 -25.76 -2.90 -10.84
C ASN A 37 -25.95 -1.39 -11.02
N GLU A 38 -25.54 -0.58 -10.04
CA GLU A 38 -25.54 0.89 -10.20
C GLU A 38 -24.51 1.32 -11.25
N MET A 39 -23.36 0.66 -11.32
CA MET A 39 -22.37 0.90 -12.39
C MET A 39 -22.93 0.54 -13.78
N ASP A 40 -23.67 -0.58 -13.91
CA ASP A 40 -24.36 -0.96 -15.16
C ASP A 40 -25.47 0.02 -15.53
N GLY A 41 -26.07 0.64 -14.53
CA GLY A 41 -27.11 1.67 -14.72
C GLY A 41 -26.55 3.04 -15.12
N LEU A 42 -25.23 3.25 -15.06
CA LEU A 42 -24.62 4.48 -15.54
C LEU A 42 -24.82 4.55 -17.07
N ARG A 43 -25.44 5.64 -17.50
CA ARG A 43 -25.68 5.85 -18.93
C ARG A 43 -24.36 6.12 -19.64
N PHE A 44 -24.18 5.63 -20.86
CA PHE A 44 -23.01 5.84 -21.70
C PHE A 44 -22.70 7.33 -21.95
N ASP A 45 -23.64 8.22 -21.68
CA ASP A 45 -23.49 9.69 -21.79
C ASP A 45 -23.20 10.36 -20.42
N ALA A 46 -22.94 9.58 -19.38
CA ALA A 46 -22.58 10.13 -18.07
C ALA A 46 -21.06 10.37 -18.01
N ASP A 47 -20.65 11.62 -17.83
CA ASP A 47 -19.25 11.99 -17.60
C ASP A 47 -18.82 11.60 -16.18
N ILE A 48 -18.76 10.29 -15.92
CA ILE A 48 -18.36 9.72 -14.62
C ILE A 48 -17.21 8.77 -14.84
N PHE A 49 -16.12 8.99 -14.10
CA PHE A 49 -14.97 8.10 -14.06
C PHE A 49 -14.89 7.42 -12.69
N VAL A 50 -14.80 6.10 -12.68
CA VAL A 50 -14.75 5.31 -11.44
C VAL A 50 -13.35 4.71 -11.29
N ILE A 51 -12.70 4.96 -10.15
CA ILE A 51 -11.43 4.37 -9.75
C ILE A 51 -11.69 3.45 -8.57
N MET A 52 -11.26 2.21 -8.66
CA MET A 52 -11.29 1.27 -7.55
C MET A 52 -9.89 0.84 -7.18
N THR A 53 -9.60 0.73 -5.88
CA THR A 53 -8.35 0.13 -5.39
C THR A 53 -8.64 -1.18 -4.68
N THR A 54 -7.69 -2.12 -4.74
CA THR A 54 -7.77 -3.38 -4.01
C THR A 54 -6.38 -3.93 -3.73
N ASN A 55 -6.25 -4.59 -2.59
CA ASN A 55 -5.09 -5.40 -2.24
C ASN A 55 -5.31 -6.89 -2.59
N ARG A 56 -6.50 -7.27 -3.06
CA ARG A 56 -6.89 -8.63 -3.41
C ARG A 56 -7.57 -8.69 -4.79
N PRO A 57 -6.80 -8.49 -5.88
CA PRO A 57 -7.37 -8.48 -7.23
C PRO A 57 -8.15 -9.75 -7.54
N GLN A 58 -7.71 -10.92 -7.06
CA GLN A 58 -8.38 -12.21 -7.30
C GLN A 58 -9.81 -12.25 -6.72
N ALA A 59 -10.04 -11.57 -5.59
CA ALA A 59 -11.39 -11.50 -5.00
C ALA A 59 -12.34 -10.64 -5.83
N LEU A 60 -11.80 -9.56 -6.42
CA LEU A 60 -12.54 -8.71 -7.36
C LEU A 60 -12.75 -9.39 -8.71
N GLU A 61 -11.74 -10.08 -9.24
CA GLU A 61 -11.83 -10.80 -10.51
C GLU A 61 -12.98 -11.81 -10.50
N ALA A 62 -13.14 -12.61 -9.45
CA ALA A 62 -14.22 -13.56 -9.34
C ALA A 62 -15.63 -12.93 -9.44
N ALA A 63 -15.79 -11.71 -8.91
CA ALA A 63 -17.05 -10.97 -8.95
C ALA A 63 -17.28 -10.22 -10.27
N LEU A 64 -16.20 -9.82 -10.95
CA LEU A 64 -16.22 -8.97 -12.15
C LEU A 64 -16.11 -9.78 -13.45
N ILE A 65 -15.37 -10.91 -13.46
CA ILE A 65 -15.21 -11.80 -14.63
C ILE A 65 -16.58 -12.31 -15.15
N GLN A 66 -17.55 -12.49 -14.26
CA GLN A 66 -18.89 -12.93 -14.63
C GLN A 66 -19.67 -11.89 -15.45
N ARG A 67 -19.16 -10.66 -15.59
CA ARG A 67 -19.88 -9.57 -16.29
C ARG A 67 -18.90 -8.64 -17.01
N PRO A 68 -18.49 -8.98 -18.25
CA PRO A 68 -17.57 -8.17 -19.04
C PRO A 68 -18.14 -6.76 -19.32
N GLY A 69 -17.26 -5.76 -19.38
CA GLY A 69 -17.61 -4.37 -19.69
C GLY A 69 -17.75 -3.44 -18.48
N ARG A 70 -17.32 -3.88 -17.27
CA ARG A 70 -17.38 -3.07 -16.04
C ARG A 70 -16.06 -2.46 -15.61
N ILE A 71 -14.96 -3.08 -16.01
CA ILE A 71 -13.61 -2.56 -15.81
C ILE A 71 -12.95 -2.46 -17.16
N ASP A 72 -12.64 -1.24 -17.58
CA ASP A 72 -11.99 -0.97 -18.84
C ASP A 72 -10.47 -1.12 -18.72
N HIS A 73 -9.92 -0.89 -17.52
CA HIS A 73 -8.48 -0.90 -17.29
C HIS A 73 -8.14 -1.36 -15.88
N ALA A 74 -7.24 -2.32 -15.77
CA ALA A 74 -6.62 -2.72 -14.51
C ALA A 74 -5.13 -2.36 -14.55
N ILE A 75 -4.67 -1.69 -13.50
CA ILE A 75 -3.28 -1.24 -13.36
C ILE A 75 -2.72 -1.85 -12.09
N GLU A 76 -1.67 -2.64 -12.24
CA GLU A 76 -0.90 -3.12 -11.10
C GLU A 76 0.05 -2.02 -10.61
N VAL A 77 0.08 -1.80 -9.29
CA VAL A 77 1.05 -0.93 -8.62
C VAL A 77 2.04 -1.83 -7.88
N PRO A 78 3.17 -2.20 -8.51
CA PRO A 78 4.15 -3.09 -7.90
C PRO A 78 4.90 -2.41 -6.75
N VAL A 79 5.60 -3.20 -5.95
CA VAL A 79 6.59 -2.66 -5.00
C VAL A 79 7.68 -1.90 -5.75
N PRO A 80 8.21 -0.79 -5.18
CA PRO A 80 9.16 0.06 -5.87
C PRO A 80 10.50 -0.67 -6.12
N ASP A 81 11.04 -0.52 -7.33
CA ASP A 81 12.40 -0.92 -7.66
C ASP A 81 13.45 -0.04 -6.95
N ALA A 82 14.74 -0.36 -7.08
CA ALA A 82 15.83 0.37 -6.43
C ALA A 82 15.82 1.87 -6.78
N VAL A 83 15.55 2.22 -8.03
CA VAL A 83 15.52 3.62 -8.49
C VAL A 83 14.35 4.35 -7.86
N CYS A 84 13.17 3.73 -7.84
CA CYS A 84 11.97 4.28 -7.21
C CYS A 84 12.14 4.41 -5.70
N ARG A 85 12.76 3.41 -5.02
CA ARG A 85 13.06 3.52 -3.58
C ARG A 85 13.95 4.72 -3.28
N GLY A 86 15.00 4.94 -4.09
CA GLY A 86 15.85 6.13 -3.95
C GLY A 86 15.11 7.45 -4.16
N ARG A 87 14.20 7.52 -5.13
CA ARG A 87 13.35 8.70 -5.33
C ARG A 87 12.38 8.94 -4.18
N LEU A 88 11.75 7.88 -3.68
CA LEU A 88 10.84 7.95 -2.54
C LEU A 88 11.56 8.41 -1.28
N LEU A 89 12.78 7.89 -1.03
CA LEU A 89 13.59 8.31 0.11
C LEU A 89 13.93 9.81 0.04
N ARG A 90 14.35 10.31 -1.12
CA ARG A 90 14.60 11.74 -1.32
C ARG A 90 13.33 12.58 -1.15
N LEU A 91 12.19 12.07 -1.64
CA LEU A 91 10.91 12.76 -1.51
C LEU A 91 10.47 12.88 -0.05
N TYR A 92 10.50 11.77 0.70
CA TYR A 92 10.02 11.73 2.08
C TYR A 92 11.07 12.20 3.10
N GLY A 93 12.35 12.01 2.81
CA GLY A 93 13.46 12.48 3.62
C GLY A 93 13.66 13.99 3.57
N GLY A 94 13.21 14.65 2.48
CA GLY A 94 13.22 16.10 2.34
C GLY A 94 14.58 16.73 2.66
N ALA A 95 14.72 17.29 3.86
CA ALA A 95 15.93 17.97 4.31
C ALA A 95 16.98 17.06 4.98
N LEU A 96 16.77 15.73 5.01
CA LEU A 96 17.75 14.80 5.56
C LEU A 96 19.00 14.74 4.69
N ALA A 97 20.15 15.09 5.24
CA ALA A 97 21.46 14.88 4.64
C ALA A 97 21.93 13.45 4.99
N ILE A 98 21.67 12.51 4.10
CA ILE A 98 22.07 11.11 4.23
C ILE A 98 23.40 10.94 3.50
N GLU A 99 24.41 10.36 4.15
CA GLU A 99 25.69 10.06 3.52
C GLU A 99 25.52 9.07 2.36
N ASP A 100 26.31 9.21 1.28
CA ASP A 100 26.13 8.42 0.06
C ASP A 100 26.20 6.90 0.31
N ASN A 101 27.13 6.44 1.15
CA ASN A 101 27.27 5.05 1.53
C ASN A 101 26.05 4.53 2.33
N ALA A 102 25.51 5.35 3.22
CA ALA A 102 24.29 5.04 3.98
C ALA A 102 23.07 4.99 3.04
N PHE A 103 23.00 5.90 2.08
CA PHE A 103 21.94 5.91 1.08
C PHE A 103 21.94 4.64 0.22
N GLU A 104 23.09 4.22 -0.30
CA GLU A 104 23.23 2.99 -1.09
C GLU A 104 22.87 1.75 -0.26
N THR A 105 23.34 1.68 0.99
CA THR A 105 23.02 0.60 1.92
C THR A 105 21.53 0.51 2.18
N LEU A 106 20.86 1.65 2.39
CA LEU A 106 19.41 1.70 2.59
C LEU A 106 18.66 1.15 1.38
N ILE A 107 19.04 1.57 0.17
CA ILE A 107 18.42 1.07 -1.05
C ILE A 107 18.58 -0.45 -1.19
N ALA A 108 19.77 -0.98 -0.89
CA ALA A 108 20.03 -2.42 -0.97
C ALA A 108 19.20 -3.21 0.07
N ARG A 109 19.18 -2.76 1.33
CA ARG A 109 18.49 -3.46 2.43
C ARG A 109 16.97 -3.35 2.41
N THR A 110 16.43 -2.45 1.62
CA THR A 110 14.96 -2.25 1.48
C THR A 110 14.39 -2.89 0.21
N GLU A 111 15.02 -3.95 -0.30
CA GLU A 111 14.47 -4.71 -1.42
C GLU A 111 13.12 -5.34 -1.04
N GLY A 112 12.15 -5.27 -1.96
CA GLY A 112 10.82 -5.86 -1.79
C GLY A 112 9.91 -5.16 -0.77
N VAL A 113 10.27 -3.97 -0.28
CA VAL A 113 9.41 -3.19 0.63
C VAL A 113 8.45 -2.27 -0.11
N SER A 114 7.35 -1.93 0.54
CA SER A 114 6.37 -0.98 -0.01
C SER A 114 6.85 0.48 0.07
N ALA A 115 6.20 1.36 -0.71
CA ALA A 115 6.43 2.81 -0.63
C ALA A 115 6.12 3.38 0.77
N ALA A 116 5.11 2.82 1.46
CA ALA A 116 4.77 3.20 2.83
C ALA A 116 5.90 2.87 3.82
N PHE A 117 6.56 1.72 3.64
CA PHE A 117 7.73 1.36 4.44
C PHE A 117 8.87 2.38 4.26
N ILE A 118 9.19 2.78 3.03
CA ILE A 118 10.22 3.80 2.76
C ILE A 118 9.86 5.15 3.42
N LYS A 119 8.59 5.53 3.39
CA LYS A 119 8.11 6.74 4.09
C LYS A 119 8.36 6.65 5.59
N GLU A 120 8.06 5.51 6.19
CA GLU A 120 8.27 5.30 7.62
C GLU A 120 9.75 5.27 7.99
N VAL A 121 10.62 4.64 7.16
CA VAL A 121 12.08 4.71 7.31
C VAL A 121 12.54 6.17 7.34
N ALA A 122 12.14 6.98 6.37
CA ALA A 122 12.53 8.39 6.33
C ALA A 122 12.07 9.15 7.59
N ARG A 123 10.86 8.88 8.09
CA ARG A 123 10.34 9.47 9.31
C ARG A 123 11.15 9.06 10.55
N ARG A 124 11.48 7.78 10.70
CA ARG A 124 12.28 7.28 11.84
C ARG A 124 13.72 7.78 11.78
N LEU A 125 14.34 7.87 10.60
CA LEU A 125 15.67 8.48 10.43
C LEU A 125 15.68 9.94 10.88
N ALA A 126 14.64 10.72 10.53
CA ALA A 126 14.52 12.09 11.00
C ALA A 126 14.42 12.17 12.54
N GLN A 127 13.64 11.29 13.17
CA GLN A 127 13.51 11.22 14.62
C GLN A 127 14.84 10.79 15.28
N GLN A 128 15.51 9.79 14.74
CA GLN A 128 16.79 9.30 15.22
C GLN A 128 17.85 10.42 15.22
N SER A 129 17.96 11.16 14.10
CA SER A 129 18.92 12.27 13.99
C SER A 129 18.70 13.37 15.03
N ILE A 130 17.44 13.63 15.40
CA ILE A 130 17.11 14.59 16.45
C ILE A 130 17.52 14.03 17.83
N GLY A 131 17.20 12.76 18.10
CA GLY A 131 17.54 12.10 19.37
C GLY A 131 19.04 11.97 19.59
N ALA A 132 19.82 11.76 18.53
CA ALA A 132 21.27 11.68 18.54
C ALA A 132 21.98 13.05 18.60
N GLY A 133 21.24 14.15 18.56
CA GLY A 133 21.77 15.51 18.71
C GLY A 133 22.35 16.12 17.43
N HIS A 134 22.11 15.52 16.27
CA HIS A 134 22.54 16.03 14.96
C HIS A 134 21.36 16.11 13.97
N PRO A 135 20.37 16.94 14.25
CA PRO A 135 19.12 16.99 13.50
C PRO A 135 19.35 17.23 12.02
N GLY A 136 18.72 16.39 11.20
CA GLY A 136 18.79 16.45 9.75
C GLY A 136 20.02 15.79 9.14
N ARG A 137 20.94 15.21 9.92
CA ARG A 137 22.07 14.41 9.42
C ARG A 137 21.84 12.95 9.79
N VAL A 138 22.12 12.08 8.85
CA VAL A 138 21.98 10.61 9.01
C VAL A 138 23.28 9.98 8.61
N ASP A 139 23.94 9.34 9.55
CA ASP A 139 25.11 8.52 9.31
C ASP A 139 24.76 7.02 9.18
N ALA A 140 25.80 6.20 8.97
CA ALA A 140 25.61 4.76 8.82
C ALA A 140 25.09 4.08 10.10
N GLY A 141 25.44 4.61 11.28
CA GLY A 141 24.96 4.07 12.58
C GLY A 141 23.49 4.32 12.81
N ASP A 142 23.02 5.55 12.52
CA ASP A 142 21.60 5.90 12.58
C ASP A 142 20.76 5.02 11.66
N LEU A 143 21.28 4.81 10.43
CA LEU A 143 20.62 3.99 9.45
C LEU A 143 20.48 2.55 9.93
N GLU A 144 21.58 1.97 10.44
CA GLU A 144 21.60 0.57 10.88
C GLU A 144 20.60 0.36 12.02
N ALA A 145 20.62 1.24 13.02
CA ALA A 145 19.70 1.16 14.15
C ALA A 145 18.23 1.18 13.72
N VAL A 146 17.87 2.10 12.83
CA VAL A 146 16.48 2.21 12.32
C VAL A 146 16.08 1.01 11.47
N LEU A 147 16.97 0.52 10.60
CA LEU A 147 16.66 -0.62 9.74
C LEU A 147 16.55 -1.94 10.53
N GLU A 148 17.43 -2.16 11.50
CA GLU A 148 17.34 -3.35 12.36
C GLU A 148 16.02 -3.39 13.11
N GLU A 149 15.61 -2.28 13.73
CA GLU A 149 14.32 -2.19 14.40
C GLU A 149 13.16 -2.49 13.46
N MET A 150 13.10 -1.81 12.32
CA MET A 150 11.96 -1.93 11.38
C MET A 150 11.90 -3.27 10.68
N LEU A 151 13.03 -3.87 10.34
CA LEU A 151 13.05 -5.17 9.67
C LEU A 151 12.75 -6.29 10.67
N SER A 152 13.25 -6.21 11.91
CA SER A 152 12.89 -7.18 12.95
C SER A 152 11.41 -7.14 13.32
N GLU A 153 10.80 -5.95 13.39
CA GLU A 153 9.35 -5.80 13.58
C GLU A 153 8.55 -6.44 12.42
N ARG A 154 9.00 -6.26 11.18
CA ARG A 154 8.39 -6.87 10.00
C ARG A 154 8.47 -8.38 10.03
N ASP A 155 9.63 -8.93 10.34
CA ASP A 155 9.85 -10.38 10.40
C ASP A 155 9.07 -11.01 11.54
N GLY A 156 9.02 -10.38 12.70
CA GLY A 156 8.20 -10.81 13.83
C GLY A 156 6.70 -10.79 13.53
N LEU A 157 6.21 -9.78 12.80
CA LEU A 157 4.82 -9.72 12.37
C LEU A 157 4.49 -10.79 11.32
N ASN A 158 5.38 -11.00 10.34
CA ASN A 158 5.23 -12.05 9.34
C ASN A 158 5.21 -13.45 9.97
N LEU A 159 6.10 -13.72 10.92
CA LEU A 159 6.12 -14.98 11.68
C LEU A 159 4.79 -15.21 12.40
N ARG A 160 4.22 -14.20 13.06
CA ARG A 160 2.91 -14.31 13.73
C ARG A 160 1.76 -14.54 12.75
N LEU A 161 1.76 -13.86 11.60
CA LEU A 161 0.73 -14.00 10.56
C LEU A 161 0.80 -15.36 9.84
N LEU A 162 1.99 -15.96 9.77
CA LEU A 162 2.21 -17.29 9.18
C LEU A 162 2.05 -18.44 10.19
N GLY A 163 1.64 -18.15 11.43
CA GLY A 163 1.41 -19.18 12.45
C GLY A 163 2.69 -19.71 13.10
N GLY A 164 3.81 -19.02 12.96
CA GLY A 164 5.04 -19.30 13.69
C GLY A 164 4.88 -18.96 15.16
N ALA A 165 5.15 -19.91 16.07
CA ALA A 165 5.24 -19.64 17.48
C ALA A 165 6.42 -18.68 17.72
N VAL A 166 6.15 -17.55 18.35
CA VAL A 166 7.19 -16.74 18.98
C VAL A 166 7.44 -17.41 20.32
N ASP A 167 8.60 -18.06 20.46
CA ASP A 167 9.07 -18.51 21.75
C ASP A 167 9.17 -17.27 22.65
N GLY A 168 8.22 -17.15 23.56
CA GLY A 168 8.21 -16.11 24.58
C GLY A 168 8.71 -16.73 25.88
N ASP A 169 9.78 -16.19 26.38
CA ASP A 169 10.15 -16.29 27.77
C ASP A 169 9.13 -15.57 28.67
#